data_169c72839d231d4d09e4ea0f5024e747
#
_entry.id   169c72839d231d4d09e4ea0f5024e747
#
_cell.length_a   1.000
_cell.length_b   1.000
_cell.length_c   1.000
_cell.angle_alpha   90.00
_cell.angle_beta   90.00
_cell.angle_gamma   90.00
#
_symmetry.space_group_name_H-M   'P 1'
#
loop_
_entity.id
_entity.type
_entity.pdbx_description
1 polymer ?
#
loop_
_entity_poly.entity_id
_entity_poly.type
_entity_poly.pdbx_seq_one_letter_code
_entity_poly.pdbx_strand_id
1 'polypeptide(L)'
;RPILSLADGSLTARERVRTRPRALDRLVELMAEDVPSGRLGHLGLMHAEAPEVRDELRRRVLARFEVEREFSVEIGPVLGTHVGPGAFGVTYHPAD
;
A
#
# COMPACT_ATOMS: atom_id res chain seq x y z
N ARG A 1 -4.54 4.82 12.80
CA ARG A 1 -3.25 4.29 12.38
C ARG A 1 -2.66 5.15 11.27
N PRO A 2 -1.35 5.31 11.25
CA PRO A 2 -0.74 6.02 10.14
C PRO A 2 -0.78 5.17 8.87
N ILE A 3 -0.96 5.84 7.74
CA ILE A 3 -0.83 5.21 6.43
C ILE A 3 0.62 5.37 6.01
N LEU A 4 1.25 4.25 5.65
CA LEU A 4 2.63 4.23 5.17
C LEU A 4 2.64 3.82 3.71
N SER A 5 3.42 4.53 2.92
CA SER A 5 3.64 4.17 1.53
C SER A 5 5.11 4.26 1.20
N LEU A 6 5.55 3.42 0.27
CA LEU A 6 6.90 3.47 -0.28
C LEU A 6 6.79 3.91 -1.72
N ALA A 7 7.26 5.13 -1.99
CA ALA A 7 7.34 5.66 -3.33
C ALA A 7 8.80 6.05 -3.55
N ASP A 8 9.37 5.66 -4.67
CA ASP A 8 10.77 5.95 -5.01
C ASP A 8 11.75 5.43 -3.95
N GLY A 9 11.40 4.33 -3.28
CA GLY A 9 12.24 3.72 -2.27
C GLY A 9 12.17 4.37 -0.89
N SER A 10 11.34 5.39 -0.72
CA SER A 10 11.19 6.07 0.57
C SER A 10 9.93 5.62 1.30
N LEU A 11 10.07 5.34 2.59
CA LEU A 11 8.93 5.02 3.44
C LEU A 11 8.43 6.33 4.08
N THR A 12 7.19 6.68 3.80
CA THR A 12 6.62 7.94 4.26
C THR A 12 5.30 7.71 4.98
N ALA A 13 5.16 8.29 6.18
CA ALA A 13 3.89 8.32 6.87
C ALA A 13 3.06 9.45 6.26
N ARG A 14 1.92 9.12 5.67
CA ARG A 14 1.09 10.08 4.94
C ARG A 14 0.08 10.78 5.82
N GLU A 15 -0.76 10.00 6.47
CA GLU A 15 -1.79 10.57 7.36
C GLU A 15 -2.39 9.48 8.25
N ARG A 16 -3.25 9.89 9.17
CA ARG A 16 -3.94 8.97 10.06
C ARG A 16 -5.41 8.89 9.69
N VAL A 17 -5.97 7.68 9.72
CA VAL A 17 -7.39 7.45 9.56
C VAL A 17 -7.89 6.49 10.63
N ARG A 18 -9.19 6.58 10.93
CA ARG A 18 -9.77 5.85 12.07
C ARG A 18 -10.01 4.39 11.81
N THR A 19 -10.47 4.04 10.64
CA THR A 19 -10.87 2.67 10.32
C THR A 19 -10.04 2.11 9.18
N ARG A 20 -9.94 0.77 9.17
CA ARG A 20 -9.23 0.09 8.10
C ARG A 20 -9.81 0.35 6.71
N PRO A 21 -11.14 0.24 6.49
CA PRO A 21 -11.68 0.53 5.17
C PRO A 21 -11.35 1.93 4.68
N ARG A 22 -11.43 2.93 5.57
CA ARG A 22 -11.07 4.30 5.21
C ARG A 22 -9.58 4.44 4.93
N ALA A 23 -8.75 3.73 5.70
CA ALA A 23 -7.31 3.74 5.47
C ALA A 23 -6.97 3.18 4.10
N LEU A 24 -7.60 2.08 3.71
CA LEU A 24 -7.38 1.47 2.40
C LEU A 24 -7.86 2.39 1.28
N ASP A 25 -9.04 2.98 1.43
CA ASP A 25 -9.57 3.91 0.43
C ASP A 25 -8.67 5.13 0.30
N ARG A 26 -8.23 5.68 1.43
CA ARG A 26 -7.37 6.86 1.39
C ARG A 26 -6.03 6.59 0.76
N LEU A 27 -5.45 5.41 1.03
CA LEU A 27 -4.19 5.02 0.41
C LEU A 27 -4.33 4.95 -1.10
N VAL A 28 -5.40 4.35 -1.60
CA VAL A 28 -5.64 4.26 -3.04
C VAL A 28 -5.88 5.65 -3.65
N GLU A 29 -6.57 6.54 -2.95
CA GLU A 29 -6.73 7.92 -3.39
C GLU A 29 -5.40 8.64 -3.54
N LEU A 30 -4.50 8.47 -2.54
CA LEU A 30 -3.18 9.07 -2.58
C LEU A 30 -2.36 8.53 -3.74
N MET A 31 -2.46 7.23 -4.00
CA MET A 31 -1.81 6.63 -5.16
C MET A 31 -2.34 7.22 -6.46
N ALA A 32 -3.65 7.44 -6.54
CA ALA A 32 -4.26 8.02 -7.74
C ALA A 32 -3.80 9.47 -7.95
N GLU A 33 -3.58 10.22 -6.89
CA GLU A 33 -3.04 11.57 -6.98
C GLU A 33 -1.59 11.53 -7.49
N ASP A 34 -0.79 10.58 -7.01
CA ASP A 34 0.60 10.44 -7.42
C ASP A 34 0.74 9.89 -8.84
N VAL A 35 -0.19 9.05 -9.28
CA VAL A 35 -0.13 8.38 -10.59
C VAL A 35 -1.44 8.60 -11.34
N PRO A 36 -1.67 9.82 -11.85
CA PRO A 36 -2.92 10.14 -12.55
C PRO A 36 -3.23 9.28 -13.77
N SER A 37 -2.22 8.68 -14.38
CA SER A 37 -2.41 7.81 -15.54
C SER A 37 -3.19 6.54 -15.19
N GLY A 38 -3.21 6.14 -13.93
CA GLY A 38 -3.85 4.90 -13.52
C GLY A 38 -3.10 3.64 -13.92
N ARG A 39 -1.84 3.78 -14.29
CA ARG A 39 -1.01 2.67 -14.75
C ARG A 39 0.25 2.55 -13.92
N LEU A 40 0.44 1.38 -13.34
CA LEU A 40 1.60 1.09 -12.49
C LEU A 40 2.53 0.12 -13.18
N GLY A 41 3.82 0.43 -13.17
CA GLY A 41 4.85 -0.47 -13.66
C GLY A 41 5.05 -1.61 -12.68
N HIS A 42 4.99 -1.30 -11.37
CA HIS A 42 4.95 -2.35 -10.36
C HIS A 42 4.08 -1.92 -9.18
N LEU A 43 3.62 -2.93 -8.45
CA LEU A 43 2.86 -2.77 -7.22
C LEU A 43 3.41 -3.77 -6.21
N GLY A 44 3.92 -3.28 -5.10
CA GLY A 44 4.30 -4.12 -3.98
C GLY A 44 3.33 -3.92 -2.83
N LEU A 45 2.82 -5.00 -2.29
CA LEU A 45 1.90 -4.99 -1.17
C LEU A 45 2.63 -5.50 0.07
N MET A 46 2.56 -4.75 1.16
CA MET A 46 3.23 -5.09 2.40
C MET A 46 2.24 -5.23 3.52
N HIS A 47 2.46 -6.20 4.40
CA HIS A 47 1.65 -6.37 5.59
C HIS A 47 2.45 -6.97 6.73
N ALA A 48 2.00 -6.70 7.95
CA ALA A 48 2.56 -7.29 9.16
C ALA A 48 1.50 -8.23 9.73
N GLU A 49 1.66 -9.54 9.50
CA GLU A 49 0.75 -10.57 10.00
C GLU A 49 -0.71 -10.31 9.65
N ALA A 50 -0.97 -9.78 8.45
CA ALA A 50 -2.32 -9.40 8.03
C ALA A 50 -2.55 -9.68 6.55
N PRO A 51 -2.51 -10.96 6.13
CA PRO A 51 -2.72 -11.29 4.72
C PRO A 51 -4.10 -10.89 4.20
N GLU A 52 -5.12 -10.88 5.07
CA GLU A 52 -6.46 -10.45 4.67
C GLU A 52 -6.52 -8.96 4.33
N VAL A 53 -5.74 -8.15 5.04
CA VAL A 53 -5.63 -6.71 4.74
C VAL A 53 -4.94 -6.51 3.40
N ARG A 54 -3.87 -7.26 3.17
CA ARG A 54 -3.17 -7.22 1.90
C ARG A 54 -4.10 -7.56 0.74
N ASP A 55 -4.90 -8.61 0.90
CA ASP A 55 -5.81 -9.04 -0.16
C ASP A 55 -6.88 -8.01 -0.44
N GLU A 56 -7.39 -7.34 0.59
CA GLU A 56 -8.37 -6.28 0.43
C GLU A 56 -7.76 -5.05 -0.25
N LEU A 57 -6.56 -4.67 0.16
CA LEU A 57 -5.83 -3.57 -0.47
C LEU A 57 -5.59 -3.87 -1.95
N ARG A 58 -5.18 -5.09 -2.26
CA ARG A 58 -4.96 -5.53 -3.63
C ARG A 58 -6.20 -5.34 -4.48
N ARG A 59 -7.36 -5.77 -3.99
CA ARG A 59 -8.63 -5.61 -4.72
C ARG A 59 -8.91 -4.15 -5.04
N ARG A 60 -8.71 -3.27 -4.06
CA ARG A 60 -8.99 -1.85 -4.23
C ARG A 60 -8.05 -1.20 -5.23
N VAL A 61 -6.77 -1.57 -5.18
CA VAL A 61 -5.79 -1.05 -6.13
C VAL A 61 -6.10 -1.53 -7.54
N LEU A 62 -6.38 -2.81 -7.72
CA LEU A 62 -6.66 -3.38 -9.04
C LEU A 62 -7.99 -2.89 -9.62
N ALA A 63 -8.88 -2.34 -8.79
CA ALA A 63 -10.11 -1.73 -9.28
C ALA A 63 -9.86 -0.36 -9.92
N ARG A 64 -8.73 0.28 -9.64
CA ARG A 64 -8.40 1.62 -10.14
C ARG A 64 -7.19 1.69 -11.05
N PHE A 65 -6.30 0.70 -10.97
CA PHE A 65 -5.02 0.73 -11.66
C PHE A 65 -4.82 -0.49 -12.54
N GLU A 66 -4.14 -0.28 -13.65
CA GLU A 66 -3.56 -1.35 -14.43
C GLU A 66 -2.16 -1.58 -13.90
N VAL A 67 -1.82 -2.82 -13.57
CA VAL A 67 -0.55 -3.17 -12.92
C VAL A 67 0.22 -4.15 -13.80
N GLU A 68 1.44 -3.80 -14.16
CA GLU A 68 2.29 -4.66 -14.98
C GLU A 68 2.94 -5.78 -14.18
N ARG A 69 3.44 -5.44 -12.98
CA ARG A 69 4.07 -6.41 -12.10
C ARG A 69 3.57 -6.24 -10.69
N GLU A 70 3.37 -7.36 -10.02
CA GLU A 70 2.82 -7.36 -8.68
C GLU A 70 3.61 -8.32 -7.80
N PHE A 71 3.87 -7.92 -6.56
CA PHE A 71 4.49 -8.79 -5.57
C PHE A 71 3.96 -8.44 -4.18
N SER A 72 4.11 -9.39 -3.25
CA SER A 72 3.66 -9.23 -1.88
C SER A 72 4.80 -9.55 -0.94
N VAL A 73 4.94 -8.76 0.11
CA VAL A 73 6.00 -8.92 1.10
C VAL A 73 5.40 -8.85 2.50
N GLU A 74 5.77 -9.81 3.33
CA GLU A 74 5.43 -9.74 4.74
C GLU A 74 6.50 -8.92 5.46
N ILE A 75 6.07 -7.94 6.24
CA ILE A 75 6.99 -7.11 7.02
C ILE A 75 7.63 -8.00 8.09
N GLY A 76 8.96 -8.02 8.11
CA GLY A 76 9.71 -8.86 9.04
C GLY A 76 9.53 -8.45 10.50
N PRO A 77 9.90 -9.32 11.45
CA PRO A 77 9.66 -9.10 12.87
C PRO A 77 10.21 -7.79 13.43
N VAL A 78 11.40 -7.38 12.98
CA VAL A 78 12.02 -6.15 13.48
C VAL A 78 11.18 -4.92 13.09
N LEU A 79 10.84 -4.81 11.82
CA LEU A 79 10.03 -3.68 11.35
C LEU A 79 8.59 -3.80 11.86
N GLY A 80 8.05 -5.02 11.91
CA GLY A 80 6.72 -5.29 12.44
C GLY A 80 6.57 -4.85 13.89
N THR A 81 7.65 -4.94 14.70
CA THR A 81 7.65 -4.49 16.08
C THR A 81 7.42 -2.98 16.15
N HIS A 82 7.96 -2.22 15.20
CA HIS A 82 7.82 -0.78 15.18
C HIS A 82 6.46 -0.31 14.64
N VAL A 83 5.92 -1.00 13.64
CA VAL A 83 4.66 -0.58 13.01
C VAL A 83 3.43 -1.29 13.58
N GLY A 84 3.64 -2.43 14.25
CA GLY A 84 2.58 -3.20 14.90
C GLY A 84 1.87 -4.17 13.97
N PRO A 85 1.25 -5.23 14.55
CA PRO A 85 0.48 -6.19 13.77
C PRO A 85 -0.72 -5.51 13.10
N GLY A 86 -1.06 -5.97 11.91
CA GLY A 86 -2.14 -5.38 11.13
C GLY A 86 -1.71 -4.19 10.29
N ALA A 87 -0.45 -3.76 10.39
CA ALA A 87 0.07 -2.69 9.56
C ALA A 87 0.13 -3.13 8.10
N PHE A 88 0.00 -2.18 7.20
CA PHE A 88 0.04 -2.44 5.78
C PHE A 88 0.62 -1.25 5.03
N GLY A 89 1.05 -1.49 3.82
CA GLY A 89 1.59 -0.43 2.98
C GLY A 89 1.72 -0.89 1.54
N VAL A 90 2.13 0.05 0.70
CA VAL A 90 2.38 -0.24 -0.70
C VAL A 90 3.70 0.37 -1.14
N THR A 91 4.28 -0.24 -2.14
CA THR A 91 5.34 0.37 -2.94
C THR A 91 4.87 0.33 -4.38
N TYR A 92 5.12 1.38 -5.13
CA TYR A 92 4.63 1.46 -6.50
C TYR A 92 5.46 2.43 -7.33
N HIS A 93 5.44 2.20 -8.65
CA HIS A 93 6.01 3.10 -9.63
C HIS A 93 5.04 3.26 -10.79
N PRO A 94 4.95 4.45 -11.37
CA PRO A 94 4.14 4.62 -12.57
C PRO A 94 4.71 3.78 -13.71
N ALA A 95 3.84 3.33 -14.59
CA ALA A 95 4.27 2.70 -15.84
C ALA A 95 4.83 3.76 -16.78
N ASP A 96 5.83 3.37 -17.54
CA ASP A 96 6.45 4.25 -18.55
C ASP A 96 5.52 4.51 -19.74
#